data_970ae1a1e95697f59f7a767e4f20c741
#
_entry.id   970ae1a1e95697f59f7a767e4f20c741
#
_cell.length_a   1.000
_cell.length_b   1.000
_cell.length_c   1.000
_cell.angle_alpha   90.00
_cell.angle_beta   90.00
_cell.angle_gamma   90.00
#
_symmetry.space_group_name_H-M   'P 1'
#
loop_
_entity.id
_entity.type
_entity.pdbx_description
1 polymer ?
#
loop_
_entity_poly.entity_id
_entity_poly.type
_entity_poly.pdbx_seq_one_letter_code
_entity_poly.pdbx_strand_id
1 'polypeptide(L)'
;MQFETLGDAKRPAILFFHAMGVTGASREPVAKNLQARYFCILPTSPVYCAGQKYVSKADEVRQVETFLRKKGVERLALVVASSIGEDLAAAFRAATRLPVEHVFFDGGQFAQIGKGTRRIMVPFLYLAIKSLYWSKGGTLKKIMWCDDDAIKPYFIAAGKALTYGSMRRQMADSLEDKPFPALPEDLQCRCWFEFGSAEDHLKYRAGNAGYSDVRSQEVFRAVSEPVPGRDRNRA
;
A
#
# COMPACT_ATOMS: atom_id res chain seq x y z
N MET A 1 2.18 15.19 1.26
CA MET A 1 1.58 14.03 1.97
C MET A 1 0.88 14.49 3.23
N GLN A 2 -0.14 13.77 3.67
CA GLN A 2 -0.73 13.87 5.00
C GLN A 2 -0.26 12.66 5.82
N PHE A 3 -0.12 12.85 7.12
CA PHE A 3 0.35 11.79 8.01
C PHE A 3 -0.58 11.69 9.21
N GLU A 4 -1.14 10.52 9.42
CA GLU A 4 -1.85 10.15 10.62
C GLU A 4 -0.95 9.26 11.47
N THR A 5 -1.09 9.35 12.79
CA THR A 5 -0.25 8.57 13.71
C THR A 5 -1.07 8.03 14.87
N LEU A 6 -0.75 6.81 15.30
CA LEU A 6 -1.31 6.17 16.48
C LEU A 6 -0.18 5.64 17.36
N GLY A 7 -0.40 5.66 18.66
CA GLY A 7 0.59 5.21 19.64
C GLY A 7 1.58 6.30 20.06
N ASP A 8 2.47 5.94 20.97
CA ASP A 8 3.48 6.85 21.53
C ASP A 8 4.71 6.90 20.61
N ALA A 9 5.15 8.11 20.24
CA ALA A 9 6.32 8.35 19.39
C ALA A 9 7.65 7.83 19.98
N LYS A 10 7.71 7.53 21.27
CA LYS A 10 8.87 6.92 21.92
C LYS A 10 9.01 5.42 21.68
N ARG A 11 7.98 4.77 21.12
CA ARG A 11 7.95 3.33 20.83
C ARG A 11 8.60 3.02 19.48
N PRO A 12 8.98 1.75 19.22
CA PRO A 12 9.44 1.34 17.90
C PRO A 12 8.41 1.70 16.83
N ALA A 13 8.85 2.28 15.71
CA ALA A 13 7.95 2.80 14.70
C ALA A 13 7.61 1.76 13.64
N ILE A 14 6.34 1.78 13.18
CA ILE A 14 5.86 1.04 12.00
C ILE A 14 5.34 2.05 10.97
N LEU A 15 5.78 1.92 9.74
CA LEU A 15 5.36 2.76 8.62
C LEU A 15 4.46 1.96 7.67
N PHE A 16 3.27 2.50 7.33
CA PHE A 16 2.28 1.83 6.50
C PHE A 16 2.06 2.56 5.18
N PHE A 17 2.45 1.98 4.07
CA PHE A 17 2.12 2.49 2.73
C PHE A 17 0.84 1.83 2.22
N HIS A 18 -0.16 2.65 1.90
CA HIS A 18 -1.49 2.20 1.51
C HIS A 18 -1.59 1.79 0.04
N ALA A 19 -2.62 1.01 -0.30
CA ALA A 19 -2.96 0.61 -1.66
C ALA A 19 -3.54 1.77 -2.49
N MET A 20 -3.70 1.54 -3.80
CA MET A 20 -4.35 2.48 -4.71
C MET A 20 -5.81 2.72 -4.33
N GLY A 21 -6.25 3.97 -4.45
CA GLY A 21 -7.67 4.34 -4.30
C GLY A 21 -8.15 4.49 -2.86
N VAL A 22 -7.27 4.35 -1.88
CA VAL A 22 -7.58 4.59 -0.45
C VAL A 22 -6.63 5.63 0.14
N THR A 23 -6.94 6.10 1.35
CA THR A 23 -6.04 6.95 2.15
C THR A 23 -5.23 6.12 3.13
N GLY A 24 -4.20 6.71 3.75
CA GLY A 24 -3.41 6.07 4.81
C GLY A 24 -4.27 5.58 5.98
N ALA A 25 -5.34 6.30 6.30
CA ALA A 25 -6.31 5.91 7.32
C ALA A 25 -6.95 4.52 7.11
N SER A 26 -6.90 3.97 5.89
CA SER A 26 -7.35 2.59 5.64
C SER A 26 -6.57 1.54 6.44
N ARG A 27 -5.40 1.91 6.97
CA ARG A 27 -4.58 1.05 7.85
C ARG A 27 -4.86 1.24 9.33
N GLU A 28 -5.74 2.17 9.68
CA GLU A 28 -6.11 2.47 11.07
C GLU A 28 -6.61 1.23 11.85
N PRO A 29 -7.46 0.34 11.30
CA PRO A 29 -7.91 -0.85 12.01
C PRO A 29 -6.74 -1.75 12.47
N VAL A 30 -5.73 -1.94 11.62
CA VAL A 30 -4.53 -2.70 11.97
C VAL A 30 -3.67 -1.92 12.97
N ALA A 31 -3.46 -0.64 12.73
CA ALA A 31 -2.66 0.22 13.58
C ALA A 31 -3.23 0.34 15.02
N LYS A 32 -4.56 0.36 15.18
CA LYS A 32 -5.23 0.34 16.49
C LYS A 32 -4.86 -0.88 17.34
N ASN A 33 -4.69 -2.04 16.72
CA ASN A 33 -4.28 -3.25 17.43
C ASN A 33 -2.79 -3.22 17.83
N LEU A 34 -2.00 -2.40 17.17
CA LEU A 34 -0.54 -2.31 17.37
C LEU A 34 -0.12 -1.10 18.21
N GLN A 35 -0.96 -0.06 18.31
CA GLN A 35 -0.63 1.22 18.94
C GLN A 35 -0.20 1.13 20.41
N ALA A 36 -0.62 0.07 21.11
CA ALA A 36 -0.19 -0.16 22.49
C ALA A 36 1.31 -0.53 22.59
N ARG A 37 1.94 -0.98 21.52
CA ARG A 37 3.34 -1.45 21.49
C ARG A 37 4.21 -0.68 20.50
N TYR A 38 3.62 -0.04 19.51
CA TYR A 38 4.31 0.60 18.41
C TYR A 38 3.79 2.00 18.13
N PHE A 39 4.63 2.84 17.57
CA PHE A 39 4.25 4.10 16.96
C PHE A 39 3.91 3.86 15.48
N CYS A 40 2.63 3.84 15.16
CA CYS A 40 2.14 3.58 13.81
C CYS A 40 2.02 4.89 13.03
N ILE A 41 2.60 4.92 11.83
CA ILE A 41 2.64 6.09 10.94
C ILE A 41 1.94 5.72 9.64
N LEU A 42 0.88 6.45 9.30
CA LEU A 42 -0.04 6.19 8.19
C LEU A 42 0.01 7.36 7.20
N PRO A 43 1.00 7.41 6.30
CA PRO A 43 1.05 8.44 5.26
C PRO A 43 -0.06 8.24 4.24
N THR A 44 -0.69 9.33 3.81
CA THR A 44 -1.55 9.40 2.62
C THR A 44 -0.77 10.05 1.49
N SER A 45 -0.66 9.37 0.35
CA SER A 45 -0.02 9.90 -0.85
C SER A 45 -0.66 11.23 -1.28
N PRO A 46 0.11 12.20 -1.80
CA PRO A 46 -0.40 13.45 -2.35
C PRO A 46 -1.47 13.26 -3.43
N VAL A 47 -1.49 12.10 -4.09
CA VAL A 47 -2.53 11.72 -5.07
C VAL A 47 -3.92 11.75 -4.44
N TYR A 48 -4.02 11.41 -3.16
CA TYR A 48 -5.27 11.27 -2.40
C TYR A 48 -5.42 12.33 -1.30
N CYS A 49 -4.60 13.40 -1.34
CA CYS A 49 -4.70 14.54 -0.45
C CYS A 49 -5.35 15.72 -1.18
N ALA A 50 -6.45 16.25 -0.63
CA ALA A 50 -7.13 17.40 -1.22
C ALA A 50 -6.17 18.60 -1.32
N GLY A 51 -6.16 19.27 -2.48
CA GLY A 51 -5.33 20.43 -2.74
C GLY A 51 -3.84 20.14 -3.00
N GLN A 52 -3.41 18.90 -2.88
CA GLN A 52 -2.03 18.49 -3.17
C GLN A 52 -1.91 17.91 -4.58
N LYS A 53 -0.70 17.96 -5.13
CA LYS A 53 -0.37 17.38 -6.42
C LYS A 53 0.75 16.37 -6.24
N TYR A 54 0.60 15.21 -6.85
CA TYR A 54 1.70 14.26 -6.94
C TYR A 54 2.82 14.83 -7.81
N VAL A 55 4.04 14.82 -7.31
CA VAL A 55 5.24 15.27 -8.00
C VAL A 55 6.00 14.09 -8.55
N SER A 56 6.55 13.25 -7.66
CA SER A 56 7.28 12.02 -8.00
C SER A 56 7.37 11.10 -6.78
N LYS A 57 7.69 9.83 -7.00
CA LYS A 57 8.01 8.84 -5.97
C LYS A 57 9.16 9.31 -5.06
N ALA A 58 10.22 9.85 -5.66
CA ALA A 58 11.34 10.41 -4.92
C ALA A 58 10.92 11.58 -4.01
N ASP A 59 9.93 12.37 -4.43
CA ASP A 59 9.37 13.42 -3.59
C ASP A 59 8.58 12.86 -2.41
N GLU A 60 7.78 11.80 -2.61
CA GLU A 60 7.09 11.12 -1.53
C GLU A 60 8.08 10.54 -0.51
N VAL A 61 9.15 9.88 -0.97
CA VAL A 61 10.23 9.37 -0.10
C VAL A 61 10.82 10.50 0.75
N ARG A 62 11.15 11.64 0.15
CA ARG A 62 11.69 12.80 0.90
C ARG A 62 10.71 13.33 1.94
N GLN A 63 9.40 13.38 1.62
CA GLN A 63 8.37 13.81 2.56
C GLN A 63 8.26 12.86 3.75
N VAL A 64 8.32 11.54 3.50
CA VAL A 64 8.34 10.51 4.55
C VAL A 64 9.57 10.66 5.43
N GLU A 65 10.76 10.75 4.87
CA GLU A 65 12.02 10.92 5.64
C GLU A 65 12.00 12.20 6.48
N THR A 66 11.50 13.29 5.91
CA THR A 66 11.36 14.56 6.64
C THR A 66 10.40 14.43 7.82
N PHE A 67 9.29 13.72 7.64
CA PHE A 67 8.34 13.46 8.73
C PHE A 67 8.95 12.58 9.81
N LEU A 68 9.60 11.47 9.45
CA LEU A 68 10.27 10.56 10.39
C LEU A 68 11.30 11.30 11.24
N ARG A 69 12.16 12.09 10.60
CA ARG A 69 13.16 12.93 11.28
C ARG A 69 12.53 13.94 12.22
N LYS A 70 11.45 14.62 11.79
CA LYS A 70 10.71 15.57 12.64
C LYS A 70 10.11 14.91 13.88
N LYS A 71 9.75 13.63 13.78
CA LYS A 71 9.21 12.82 14.88
C LYS A 71 10.28 12.16 15.74
N GLY A 72 11.57 12.32 15.41
CA GLY A 72 12.65 11.71 16.15
C GLY A 72 12.72 10.19 15.96
N VAL A 73 12.19 9.67 14.85
CA VAL A 73 12.25 8.24 14.53
C VAL A 73 13.66 7.90 14.06
N GLU A 74 14.38 7.11 14.82
CA GLU A 74 15.77 6.71 14.52
C GLU A 74 15.84 5.34 13.83
N ARG A 75 14.80 4.52 13.92
CA ARG A 75 14.69 3.21 13.27
C ARG A 75 13.22 2.84 13.03
N LEU A 76 12.99 1.97 12.06
CA LEU A 76 11.69 1.37 11.78
C LEU A 76 11.75 -0.13 12.11
N ALA A 77 10.87 -0.58 12.99
CA ALA A 77 10.71 -2.00 13.29
C ALA A 77 10.09 -2.74 12.09
N LEU A 78 9.18 -2.05 11.37
CA LEU A 78 8.49 -2.65 10.23
C LEU A 78 8.04 -1.57 9.25
N VAL A 79 8.17 -1.87 7.97
CA VAL A 79 7.46 -1.18 6.88
C VAL A 79 6.42 -2.15 6.32
N VAL A 80 5.16 -1.75 6.30
CA VAL A 80 4.06 -2.51 5.69
C VAL A 80 3.63 -1.76 4.44
N ALA A 81 3.52 -2.46 3.34
CA ALA A 81 3.12 -1.85 2.08
C ALA A 81 2.15 -2.75 1.33
N SER A 82 1.14 -2.16 0.69
CA SER A 82 0.17 -2.92 -0.07
C SER A 82 0.04 -2.39 -1.49
N SER A 83 -0.01 -3.32 -2.45
CA SER A 83 -0.24 -3.02 -3.87
C SER A 83 0.72 -1.93 -4.38
N ILE A 84 0.21 -0.80 -4.91
CA ILE A 84 1.06 0.31 -5.40
C ILE A 84 1.96 0.92 -4.30
N GLY A 85 1.58 0.79 -3.03
CA GLY A 85 2.40 1.23 -1.91
C GLY A 85 3.72 0.49 -1.79
N GLU A 86 3.83 -0.72 -2.34
CA GLU A 86 5.05 -1.51 -2.33
C GLU A 86 6.15 -0.90 -3.19
N ASP A 87 5.77 -0.30 -4.30
CA ASP A 87 6.70 0.42 -5.15
C ASP A 87 7.32 1.63 -4.41
N LEU A 88 6.50 2.35 -3.64
CA LEU A 88 6.98 3.42 -2.76
C LEU A 88 7.84 2.88 -1.62
N ALA A 89 7.47 1.74 -1.02
CA ALA A 89 8.24 1.10 0.05
C ALA A 89 9.62 0.63 -0.44
N ALA A 90 9.68 0.04 -1.64
CA ALA A 90 10.94 -0.37 -2.26
C ALA A 90 11.85 0.84 -2.53
N ALA A 91 11.28 1.92 -3.08
CA ALA A 91 12.02 3.16 -3.30
C ALA A 91 12.50 3.81 -1.98
N PHE A 92 11.65 3.83 -0.96
CA PHE A 92 12.01 4.31 0.38
C PHE A 92 13.12 3.46 0.97
N ARG A 93 13.01 2.13 0.89
CA ARG A 93 14.02 1.21 1.43
C ARG A 93 15.37 1.38 0.76
N ALA A 94 15.41 1.62 -0.55
CA ALA A 94 16.62 1.84 -1.30
C ALA A 94 17.28 3.21 -1.02
N ALA A 95 16.48 4.21 -0.66
CA ALA A 95 16.96 5.58 -0.46
C ALA A 95 17.28 5.90 1.00
N THR A 96 16.54 5.32 1.95
CA THR A 96 16.66 5.67 3.37
C THR A 96 17.94 5.14 3.99
N ARG A 97 18.52 5.97 4.88
CA ARG A 97 19.62 5.56 5.76
C ARG A 97 19.14 5.08 7.12
N LEU A 98 17.84 5.19 7.41
CA LEU A 98 17.28 4.68 8.65
C LEU A 98 17.37 3.15 8.67
N PRO A 99 17.78 2.55 9.79
CA PRO A 99 17.65 1.11 9.98
C PRO A 99 16.19 0.68 9.86
N VAL A 100 15.91 -0.28 8.98
CA VAL A 100 14.61 -0.93 8.80
C VAL A 100 14.80 -2.41 9.11
N GLU A 101 14.13 -2.90 10.16
CA GLU A 101 14.31 -4.28 10.61
C GLU A 101 13.61 -5.26 9.66
N HIS A 102 12.36 -4.94 9.27
CA HIS A 102 11.56 -5.79 8.39
C HIS A 102 10.75 -4.96 7.40
N VAL A 103 10.47 -5.54 6.22
CA VAL A 103 9.54 -5.01 5.23
C VAL A 103 8.53 -6.09 4.87
N PHE A 104 7.26 -5.76 4.91
CA PHE A 104 6.16 -6.64 4.53
C PHE A 104 5.45 -6.09 3.30
N PHE A 105 5.46 -6.85 2.22
CA PHE A 105 4.84 -6.54 0.94
C PHE A 105 3.58 -7.40 0.78
N ASP A 106 2.44 -6.74 0.58
CA ASP A 106 1.10 -7.33 0.53
C ASP A 106 0.46 -7.10 -0.85
N GLY A 107 0.56 -8.09 -1.72
CA GLY A 107 -0.10 -8.11 -3.03
C GLY A 107 0.44 -7.12 -4.07
N GLY A 108 1.72 -6.77 -4.00
CA GLY A 108 2.36 -5.88 -4.96
C GLY A 108 2.66 -6.53 -6.30
N GLN A 109 2.36 -5.81 -7.36
CA GLN A 109 2.52 -6.37 -8.70
C GLN A 109 3.96 -6.34 -9.21
N PHE A 110 4.84 -5.47 -8.71
CA PHE A 110 6.20 -5.23 -9.22
C PHE A 110 6.28 -5.31 -10.77
N ALA A 111 5.20 -4.85 -11.43
CA ALA A 111 5.01 -5.04 -12.84
C ALA A 111 5.39 -3.77 -13.60
N GLN A 112 6.20 -3.96 -14.61
CA GLN A 112 6.41 -2.95 -15.63
C GLN A 112 5.25 -3.02 -16.63
N ILE A 113 4.56 -1.90 -16.80
CA ILE A 113 3.45 -1.80 -17.76
C ILE A 113 3.83 -0.81 -18.85
N GLY A 114 3.86 -1.30 -20.08
CA GLY A 114 4.24 -0.51 -21.24
C GLY A 114 3.39 0.76 -21.40
N LYS A 115 3.98 1.82 -21.97
CA LYS A 115 3.36 3.14 -22.14
C LYS A 115 1.98 3.09 -22.83
N GLY A 116 1.81 2.19 -23.83
CA GLY A 116 0.52 2.02 -24.53
C GLY A 116 -0.57 1.52 -23.62
N THR A 117 -0.30 0.45 -22.87
CA THR A 117 -1.24 -0.14 -21.90
C THR A 117 -1.60 0.86 -20.80
N ARG A 118 -0.62 1.60 -20.26
CA ARG A 118 -0.86 2.64 -19.26
C ARG A 118 -1.80 3.74 -19.77
N ARG A 119 -1.63 4.15 -21.04
CA ARG A 119 -2.47 5.18 -21.64
C ARG A 119 -3.95 4.82 -21.65
N ILE A 120 -4.25 3.53 -21.80
CA ILE A 120 -5.63 3.00 -21.77
C ILE A 120 -6.07 2.76 -20.33
N MET A 121 -5.23 2.12 -19.52
CA MET A 121 -5.57 1.69 -18.17
C MET A 121 -5.83 2.86 -17.21
N VAL A 122 -5.03 3.93 -17.26
CA VAL A 122 -5.12 5.05 -16.31
C VAL A 122 -6.49 5.76 -16.34
N PRO A 123 -7.11 6.08 -17.48
CA PRO A 123 -8.46 6.63 -17.52
C PRO A 123 -9.50 5.72 -16.86
N PHE A 124 -9.43 4.41 -17.11
CA PHE A 124 -10.36 3.44 -16.51
C PHE A 124 -10.23 3.39 -14.99
N LEU A 125 -9.00 3.27 -14.48
CA LEU A 125 -8.73 3.27 -13.04
C LEU A 125 -9.17 4.59 -12.39
N TYR A 126 -8.92 5.72 -13.05
CA TYR A 126 -9.38 7.03 -12.58
C TYR A 126 -10.91 7.06 -12.43
N LEU A 127 -11.63 6.65 -13.48
CA LEU A 127 -13.09 6.61 -13.45
C LEU A 127 -13.61 5.61 -12.41
N ALA A 128 -12.98 4.45 -12.28
CA ALA A 128 -13.32 3.46 -11.27
C ALA A 128 -13.24 4.04 -9.85
N ILE A 129 -12.13 4.67 -9.49
CA ILE A 129 -11.96 5.30 -8.17
C ILE A 129 -12.92 6.49 -8.01
N LYS A 130 -13.12 7.31 -9.04
CA LYS A 130 -14.08 8.42 -9.00
C LYS A 130 -15.52 7.92 -8.82
N SER A 131 -15.88 6.79 -9.41
CA SER A 131 -17.23 6.22 -9.26
C SER A 131 -17.53 5.83 -7.81
N LEU A 132 -16.52 5.41 -7.03
CA LEU A 132 -16.67 5.14 -5.60
C LEU A 132 -17.04 6.41 -4.83
N TYR A 133 -16.44 7.54 -5.17
CA TYR A 133 -16.82 8.83 -4.59
C TYR A 133 -18.23 9.26 -5.01
N TRP A 134 -18.54 9.22 -6.31
CA TRP A 134 -19.85 9.67 -6.84
C TRP A 134 -21.02 8.81 -6.36
N SER A 135 -20.81 7.48 -6.25
CA SER A 135 -21.81 6.53 -5.78
C SER A 135 -21.87 6.41 -4.25
N LYS A 136 -21.09 7.21 -3.50
CA LYS A 136 -20.94 7.08 -2.05
C LYS A 136 -20.58 5.65 -1.61
N GLY A 137 -19.70 4.99 -2.38
CA GLY A 137 -19.27 3.62 -2.15
C GLY A 137 -20.18 2.53 -2.72
N GLY A 138 -21.28 2.90 -3.39
CA GLY A 138 -22.25 1.91 -3.94
C GLY A 138 -21.67 1.01 -5.03
N THR A 139 -20.57 1.42 -5.70
CA THR A 139 -19.90 0.61 -6.71
C THR A 139 -18.76 -0.26 -6.16
N LEU A 140 -18.49 -0.23 -4.84
CA LEU A 140 -17.35 -0.91 -4.22
C LEU A 140 -17.31 -2.41 -4.57
N LYS A 141 -18.43 -3.12 -4.37
CA LYS A 141 -18.52 -4.54 -4.67
C LYS A 141 -18.16 -4.87 -6.12
N LYS A 142 -18.61 -4.04 -7.06
CA LYS A 142 -18.37 -4.27 -8.50
C LYS A 142 -16.93 -4.01 -8.92
N ILE A 143 -16.27 -3.04 -8.28
CA ILE A 143 -14.94 -2.57 -8.68
C ILE A 143 -13.83 -3.30 -7.92
N MET A 144 -14.04 -3.50 -6.61
CA MET A 144 -13.02 -4.04 -5.71
C MET A 144 -13.34 -5.46 -5.22
N TRP A 145 -14.46 -6.05 -5.68
CA TRP A 145 -14.97 -7.35 -5.22
C TRP A 145 -15.01 -7.47 -3.68
N CYS A 146 -15.26 -6.35 -3.01
CA CYS A 146 -15.26 -6.24 -1.57
C CYS A 146 -16.63 -5.76 -1.09
N ASP A 147 -17.20 -6.46 -0.11
CA ASP A 147 -18.48 -6.14 0.53
C ASP A 147 -18.32 -5.46 1.90
N ASP A 148 -17.09 -5.17 2.33
CA ASP A 148 -16.85 -4.58 3.63
C ASP A 148 -17.16 -3.07 3.62
N ASP A 149 -18.24 -2.70 4.27
CA ASP A 149 -18.66 -1.31 4.39
C ASP A 149 -17.68 -0.44 5.20
N ALA A 150 -16.87 -1.06 6.06
CA ALA A 150 -15.91 -0.34 6.90
C ALA A 150 -14.80 0.35 6.07
N ILE A 151 -14.50 -0.14 4.87
CA ILE A 151 -13.48 0.48 4.01
C ILE A 151 -14.02 1.58 3.09
N LYS A 152 -15.35 1.69 2.91
CA LYS A 152 -15.98 2.69 2.03
C LYS A 152 -15.52 4.13 2.29
N PRO A 153 -15.42 4.62 3.54
CA PRO A 153 -15.00 5.99 3.82
C PRO A 153 -13.64 6.34 3.23
N TYR A 154 -12.70 5.40 3.24
CA TYR A 154 -11.34 5.62 2.76
C TYR A 154 -11.29 5.74 1.23
N PHE A 155 -12.09 4.95 0.52
CA PHE A 155 -12.25 5.06 -0.93
C PHE A 155 -12.96 6.35 -1.34
N ILE A 156 -14.00 6.73 -0.61
CA ILE A 156 -14.75 7.98 -0.86
C ILE A 156 -13.82 9.18 -0.67
N ALA A 157 -13.04 9.20 0.41
CA ALA A 157 -12.10 10.28 0.69
C ALA A 157 -11.01 10.38 -0.39
N ALA A 158 -10.42 9.26 -0.78
CA ALA A 158 -9.44 9.19 -1.85
C ALA A 158 -10.03 9.64 -3.19
N GLY A 159 -11.21 9.12 -3.57
CA GLY A 159 -11.88 9.49 -4.80
C GLY A 159 -12.26 10.98 -4.85
N LYS A 160 -12.62 11.60 -3.70
CA LYS A 160 -12.88 13.04 -3.60
C LYS A 160 -11.63 13.86 -3.95
N ALA A 161 -10.49 13.50 -3.39
CA ALA A 161 -9.22 14.24 -3.57
C ALA A 161 -8.54 13.98 -4.93
N LEU A 162 -8.75 12.79 -5.50
CA LEU A 162 -8.07 12.32 -6.71
C LEU A 162 -8.25 13.27 -7.89
N THR A 163 -7.13 13.60 -8.55
CA THR A 163 -7.12 14.30 -9.85
C THR A 163 -6.50 13.41 -10.93
N TYR A 164 -7.00 13.51 -12.16
CA TYR A 164 -6.46 12.74 -13.29
C TYR A 164 -4.96 12.97 -13.50
N GLY A 165 -4.54 14.24 -13.38
CA GLY A 165 -3.14 14.61 -13.54
C GLY A 165 -2.20 13.99 -12.51
N SER A 166 -2.62 13.92 -11.25
CA SER A 166 -1.84 13.26 -10.18
C SER A 166 -1.77 11.77 -10.39
N MET A 167 -2.91 11.13 -10.68
CA MET A 167 -2.94 9.69 -10.95
C MET A 167 -2.08 9.30 -12.16
N ARG A 168 -2.19 10.05 -13.26
CA ARG A 168 -1.38 9.78 -14.45
C ARG A 168 0.12 9.84 -14.15
N ARG A 169 0.56 10.82 -13.36
CA ARG A 169 1.98 10.94 -12.96
C ARG A 169 2.40 9.80 -12.04
N GLN A 170 1.61 9.48 -11.03
CA GLN A 170 1.90 8.35 -10.14
C GLN A 170 2.03 7.05 -10.92
N MET A 171 1.07 6.74 -11.79
CA MET A 171 1.09 5.51 -12.60
C MET A 171 2.25 5.48 -13.60
N ALA A 172 2.67 6.63 -14.12
CA ALA A 172 3.86 6.71 -14.96
C ALA A 172 5.14 6.41 -14.16
N ASP A 173 5.23 6.94 -12.95
CA ASP A 173 6.39 6.81 -12.08
C ASP A 173 6.50 5.41 -11.44
N SER A 174 5.35 4.81 -11.08
CA SER A 174 5.29 3.49 -10.42
C SER A 174 5.36 2.31 -11.39
N LEU A 175 4.93 2.49 -12.63
CA LEU A 175 4.86 1.41 -13.63
C LEU A 175 5.84 1.65 -14.79
N GLU A 176 6.84 2.51 -14.60
CA GLU A 176 7.86 2.77 -15.60
C GLU A 176 8.77 1.56 -15.77
N ASP A 177 9.30 1.37 -17.01
CA ASP A 177 10.25 0.29 -17.37
C ASP A 177 11.63 0.50 -16.72
N LYS A 178 11.67 0.72 -15.42
CA LYS A 178 12.89 0.77 -14.64
C LYS A 178 12.97 -0.46 -13.76
N PRO A 179 14.13 -1.11 -13.69
CA PRO A 179 14.31 -2.19 -12.74
C PRO A 179 14.03 -1.67 -11.33
N PHE A 180 13.39 -2.48 -10.50
CA PHE A 180 13.30 -2.22 -9.08
C PHE A 180 14.70 -2.05 -8.52
N PRO A 181 14.91 -1.15 -7.53
CA PRO A 181 16.19 -1.03 -6.89
C PRO A 181 16.57 -2.39 -6.30
N ALA A 182 17.65 -2.99 -6.78
CA ALA A 182 18.20 -4.20 -6.19
C ALA A 182 18.58 -3.89 -4.75
N LEU A 183 18.03 -4.63 -3.80
CA LEU A 183 18.46 -4.58 -2.42
C LEU A 183 19.69 -5.48 -2.24
N PRO A 184 20.68 -5.09 -1.42
CA PRO A 184 21.74 -5.98 -0.95
C PRO A 184 21.15 -7.26 -0.35
N GLU A 185 21.81 -8.41 -0.54
CA GLU A 185 21.29 -9.72 -0.12
C GLU A 185 20.96 -9.79 1.36
N ASP A 186 21.80 -9.17 2.22
CA ASP A 186 21.59 -9.10 3.67
C ASP A 186 20.31 -8.33 4.06
N LEU A 187 19.79 -7.49 3.16
CA LEU A 187 18.53 -6.77 3.34
C LEU A 187 17.35 -7.50 2.73
N GLN A 188 17.56 -8.36 1.74
CA GLN A 188 16.50 -9.14 1.12
C GLN A 188 15.90 -10.16 2.11
N CYS A 189 16.72 -10.79 2.96
CA CYS A 189 16.27 -11.76 3.97
C CYS A 189 15.30 -11.17 5.01
N ARG A 190 15.16 -9.84 5.06
CA ARG A 190 14.23 -9.11 5.93
C ARG A 190 12.96 -8.68 5.23
N CYS A 191 12.80 -9.04 3.96
CA CYS A 191 11.61 -8.75 3.17
C CYS A 191 10.68 -9.97 3.13
N TRP A 192 9.40 -9.73 3.41
CA TRP A 192 8.35 -10.73 3.38
C TRP A 192 7.37 -10.36 2.29
N PHE A 193 6.97 -11.34 1.48
CA PHE A 193 6.02 -11.14 0.40
C PHE A 193 4.80 -12.02 0.64
N GLU A 194 3.62 -11.40 0.62
CA GLU A 194 2.34 -12.08 0.69
C GLU A 194 1.58 -11.94 -0.62
N PHE A 195 1.02 -13.04 -1.08
CA PHE A 195 0.21 -13.09 -2.29
C PHE A 195 -1.01 -13.94 -2.04
N GLY A 196 -2.17 -13.54 -2.57
CA GLY A 196 -3.36 -14.39 -2.56
C GLY A 196 -3.10 -15.70 -3.31
N SER A 197 -3.70 -16.81 -2.87
CA SER A 197 -3.54 -18.12 -3.51
C SER A 197 -3.99 -18.13 -4.98
N ALA A 198 -4.90 -17.23 -5.38
CA ALA A 198 -5.30 -17.02 -6.77
C ALA A 198 -4.35 -16.10 -7.56
N GLU A 199 -3.33 -15.55 -6.91
CA GLU A 199 -2.40 -14.57 -7.47
C GLU A 199 -0.98 -15.13 -7.63
N ASP A 200 -0.85 -16.45 -7.84
CA ASP A 200 0.45 -17.13 -7.97
C ASP A 200 1.41 -16.47 -8.97
N HIS A 201 0.87 -15.81 -9.99
CA HIS A 201 1.66 -15.07 -10.96
C HIS A 201 2.44 -13.89 -10.34
N LEU A 202 2.04 -13.37 -9.19
CA LEU A 202 2.75 -12.28 -8.51
C LEU A 202 4.04 -12.75 -7.84
N LYS A 203 4.12 -14.01 -7.38
CA LYS A 203 5.35 -14.63 -6.85
C LYS A 203 6.52 -14.54 -7.83
N TYR A 204 6.25 -14.87 -9.11
CA TYR A 204 7.25 -14.81 -10.15
C TYR A 204 7.73 -13.40 -10.46
N ARG A 205 6.87 -12.40 -10.25
CA ARG A 205 7.22 -10.99 -10.48
C ARG A 205 8.13 -10.44 -9.40
N ALA A 206 7.93 -10.82 -8.15
CA ALA A 206 8.82 -10.44 -7.05
C ALA A 206 10.24 -11.01 -7.27
N GLY A 207 10.34 -12.30 -7.70
CA GLY A 207 11.61 -12.92 -8.07
C GLY A 207 12.30 -12.22 -9.25
N ASN A 208 11.52 -11.81 -10.26
CA ASN A 208 12.04 -11.06 -11.41
C ASN A 208 12.50 -9.64 -11.06
N ALA A 209 12.06 -9.08 -9.94
CA ALA A 209 12.53 -7.80 -9.43
C ALA A 209 13.89 -7.87 -8.72
N GLY A 210 14.56 -9.03 -8.73
CA GLY A 210 15.90 -9.22 -8.14
C GLY A 210 15.91 -9.60 -6.67
N TYR A 211 14.77 -10.01 -6.11
CA TYR A 211 14.69 -10.57 -4.76
C TYR A 211 14.86 -12.08 -4.84
N SER A 212 16.04 -12.59 -4.51
CA SER A 212 16.39 -14.02 -4.64
C SER A 212 15.78 -14.89 -3.55
N ASP A 213 15.40 -14.31 -2.41
CA ASP A 213 14.82 -15.04 -1.26
C ASP A 213 13.40 -14.55 -0.98
N VAL A 214 12.46 -14.97 -1.83
CA VAL A 214 11.04 -14.69 -1.62
C VAL A 214 10.51 -15.67 -0.57
N ARG A 215 10.46 -15.26 0.68
CA ARG A 215 9.72 -15.98 1.72
C ARG A 215 8.23 -15.76 1.50
N SER A 216 7.64 -16.57 0.62
CA SER A 216 6.19 -16.59 0.44
C SER A 216 5.56 -17.38 1.57
N GLN A 217 4.81 -16.73 2.45
CA GLN A 217 3.81 -17.43 3.24
C GLN A 217 2.52 -17.49 2.43
N GLU A 218 2.01 -18.70 2.21
CA GLU A 218 0.61 -18.88 1.80
C GLU A 218 -0.28 -18.47 2.96
N VAL A 219 -0.57 -17.19 3.07
CA VAL A 219 -1.52 -16.68 4.03
C VAL A 219 -2.80 -16.33 3.28
N PHE A 220 -3.83 -17.07 3.62
CA PHE A 220 -5.25 -16.90 3.32
C PHE A 220 -5.86 -17.70 2.18
N ARG A 221 -6.23 -18.93 2.53
CA ARG A 221 -7.47 -19.56 2.06
C ARG A 221 -8.73 -18.99 2.76
N ALA A 222 -8.66 -17.87 3.44
CA ALA A 222 -9.70 -17.49 4.40
C ALA A 222 -10.76 -16.49 3.88
N VAL A 223 -10.74 -16.06 2.63
CA VAL A 223 -11.73 -15.08 2.13
C VAL A 223 -12.73 -15.67 1.13
N SER A 224 -12.60 -16.92 0.70
CA SER A 224 -13.53 -17.54 -0.25
C SER A 224 -14.23 -18.82 0.22
N GLU A 225 -13.98 -19.30 1.43
CA GLU A 225 -14.81 -20.35 1.99
C GLU A 225 -15.87 -19.72 2.92
N PRO A 226 -17.18 -20.00 2.69
CA PRO A 226 -18.20 -19.62 3.66
C PRO A 226 -17.84 -20.29 4.99
N VAL A 227 -17.76 -19.50 6.06
CA VAL A 227 -17.62 -20.01 7.42
C VAL A 227 -18.58 -21.17 7.60
N PRO A 228 -18.13 -22.41 7.91
CA PRO A 228 -19.02 -23.54 8.14
C PRO A 228 -20.05 -23.13 9.18
N GLY A 229 -21.31 -23.31 8.86
CA GLY A 229 -22.48 -22.80 9.56
C GLY A 229 -22.35 -22.86 11.07
N ARG A 230 -22.46 -21.73 11.71
CA ARG A 230 -23.04 -21.69 13.03
C ARG A 230 -24.48 -22.16 12.90
N ASP A 231 -24.70 -23.42 13.22
CA ASP A 231 -26.02 -23.96 13.44
C ASP A 231 -26.82 -23.04 14.38
N ARG A 232 -27.69 -22.22 13.79
CA ARG A 232 -28.73 -21.52 14.54
C ARG A 232 -29.95 -22.44 14.65
N ASN A 233 -29.76 -23.57 15.33
CA ASN A 233 -30.88 -24.36 15.80
C ASN A 233 -30.44 -25.18 17.01
N ARG A 234 -30.50 -24.56 18.18
CA ARG A 234 -30.82 -25.26 19.44
C ARG A 234 -31.48 -24.26 20.39
N ALA A 235 -32.75 -24.59 20.60
CA ALA A 235 -33.73 -24.15 21.60
C ALA A 235 -34.53 -22.92 21.24
#